data_daa3e626bf6a5d995cc6eb10334b2338
#
_entry.id   daa3e626bf6a5d995cc6eb10334b2338
#
_cell.length_a   1.000
_cell.length_b   1.000
_cell.length_c   1.000
_cell.angle_alpha   90.00
_cell.angle_beta   90.00
_cell.angle_gamma   90.00
#
_symmetry.space_group_name_H-M   'P 1'
#
loop_
_entity.id
_entity.type
_entity.pdbx_description
1 polymer ?
#
loop_
_entity_poly.entity_id
_entity_poly.type
_entity_poly.pdbx_seq_one_letter_code
_entity_poly.pdbx_strand_id
1 'polypeptide(L)'
;MVGIVIVSHSEKIAEGVVELCRQMAAAVPMAAAGGLEDGSIGTDFQKIYNAVEAVQSDDGVAIFFDLGSAIMTTEMVLESFEGVTVKMADAPLVEGAIAAAVTASMGMALDTVLDAAKDAYNVSKL
;
A
#
# COMPACT_ATOMS: atom_id res chain seq x y z
N MET A 1 -3.77 -7.33 12.16
CA MET A 1 -4.19 -6.20 11.29
C MET A 1 -3.71 -6.38 9.87
N VAL A 2 -4.51 -5.94 8.91
CA VAL A 2 -4.08 -5.87 7.51
C VAL A 2 -2.85 -4.97 7.40
N GLY A 3 -1.82 -5.44 6.70
CA GLY A 3 -0.63 -4.65 6.39
C GLY A 3 -0.85 -3.77 5.16
N ILE A 4 -0.19 -2.62 5.11
CA ILE A 4 -0.30 -1.68 3.99
C ILE A 4 1.08 -1.38 3.43
N VAL A 5 1.22 -1.52 2.11
CA VAL A 5 2.42 -1.16 1.38
C VAL A 5 2.10 -0.02 0.41
N ILE A 6 2.92 1.01 0.43
CA ILE A 6 2.79 2.15 -0.48
C ILE A 6 3.90 2.08 -1.52
N VAL A 7 3.51 1.81 -2.76
CA VAL A 7 4.42 1.76 -3.90
C VAL A 7 4.34 3.08 -4.68
N SER A 8 5.47 3.68 -4.94
CA SER A 8 5.55 4.89 -5.77
C SER A 8 6.83 4.87 -6.61
N HIS A 9 6.80 5.57 -7.73
CA HIS A 9 7.99 5.83 -8.52
C HIS A 9 8.97 6.75 -7.78
N SER A 10 8.47 7.48 -6.78
CA SER A 10 9.25 8.40 -5.95
C SER A 10 9.35 7.88 -4.53
N GLU A 11 10.59 7.74 -4.04
CA GLU A 11 10.84 7.36 -2.65
C GLU A 11 10.19 8.36 -1.68
N LYS A 12 10.30 9.64 -1.97
CA LYS A 12 9.73 10.70 -1.12
C LYS A 12 8.20 10.64 -1.05
N ILE A 13 7.53 10.33 -2.18
CA ILE A 13 6.08 10.19 -2.20
C ILE A 13 5.66 9.00 -1.35
N ALA A 14 6.29 7.85 -1.53
CA ALA A 14 5.95 6.65 -0.78
C ALA A 14 6.11 6.86 0.73
N GLU A 15 7.23 7.40 1.14
CA GLU A 15 7.53 7.70 2.55
C GLU A 15 6.57 8.75 3.12
N GLY A 16 6.23 9.79 2.33
CA GLY A 16 5.31 10.83 2.75
C GLY A 16 3.89 10.31 2.96
N VAL A 17 3.42 9.41 2.12
CA VAL A 17 2.09 8.80 2.29
C VAL A 17 2.06 7.94 3.57
N VAL A 18 3.09 7.13 3.81
CA VAL A 18 3.20 6.34 5.03
C VAL A 18 3.22 7.26 6.27
N GLU A 19 4.02 8.31 6.23
CA GLU A 19 4.09 9.28 7.32
C GLU A 19 2.72 9.90 7.63
N LEU A 20 1.99 10.29 6.58
CA LEU A 20 0.66 10.87 6.74
C LEU A 20 -0.33 9.86 7.33
N CYS A 21 -0.33 8.62 6.84
CA CYS A 21 -1.20 7.56 7.35
C CYS A 21 -0.92 7.24 8.82
N ARG A 22 0.33 7.28 9.24
CA ARG A 22 0.70 7.01 10.63
C ARG A 22 0.14 8.03 11.61
N GLN A 23 -0.15 9.25 11.16
CA GLN A 23 -0.82 10.25 12.02
C GLN A 23 -2.23 9.81 12.38
N MET A 24 -2.88 9.05 11.49
CA MET A 24 -4.27 8.63 11.66
C MET A 24 -4.39 7.20 12.23
N ALA A 25 -3.39 6.36 12.01
CA ALA A 25 -3.47 4.93 12.30
C ALA A 25 -2.07 4.37 12.63
N ALA A 26 -1.49 4.85 13.72
CA ALA A 26 -0.11 4.53 14.11
C ALA A 26 0.16 3.03 14.35
N ALA A 27 -0.87 2.25 14.73
CA ALA A 27 -0.71 0.83 15.04
C ALA A 27 -0.73 -0.08 13.81
N VAL A 28 -1.16 0.42 12.65
CA VAL A 28 -1.25 -0.40 11.43
C VAL A 28 0.15 -0.66 10.87
N PRO A 29 0.50 -1.93 10.56
CA PRO A 29 1.77 -2.22 9.90
C PRO A 29 1.80 -1.59 8.50
N MET A 30 2.75 -0.70 8.26
CA MET A 30 2.90 -0.01 6.98
C MET A 30 4.37 0.04 6.56
N ALA A 31 4.61 -0.02 5.26
CA ALA A 31 5.94 0.12 4.70
C ALA A 31 5.88 0.88 3.37
N ALA A 32 6.89 1.68 3.12
CA ALA A 32 7.07 2.40 1.86
C ALA A 32 8.00 1.61 0.93
N ALA A 33 7.66 1.58 -0.36
CA ALA A 33 8.49 0.99 -1.40
C ALA A 33 8.52 1.94 -2.59
N GLY A 34 9.32 2.97 -2.51
CA GLY A 34 9.37 4.02 -3.52
C GLY A 34 10.76 4.21 -4.12
N GLY A 35 10.79 4.52 -5.42
CA GLY A 35 12.02 4.77 -6.15
C GLY A 35 12.88 3.53 -6.36
N LEU A 36 13.98 3.72 -7.07
CA LEU A 36 14.99 2.67 -7.26
C LEU A 36 15.95 2.63 -6.07
N GLU A 37 16.84 1.64 -6.07
CA GLU A 37 17.81 1.45 -4.98
C GLU A 37 18.69 2.67 -4.73
N ASP A 38 19.06 3.38 -5.80
CA ASP A 38 19.89 4.59 -5.72
C ASP A 38 19.10 5.86 -5.41
N GLY A 39 17.78 5.74 -5.17
CA GLY A 39 16.89 6.87 -4.89
C GLY A 39 16.33 7.57 -6.11
N SER A 40 16.68 7.14 -7.33
CA SER A 40 16.12 7.72 -8.55
C SER A 40 14.67 7.26 -8.79
N ILE A 41 14.00 7.93 -9.73
CA ILE A 41 12.59 7.64 -10.08
C ILE A 41 12.48 6.27 -10.74
N GLY A 42 11.55 5.46 -10.27
CA GLY A 42 11.25 4.14 -10.81
C GLY A 42 10.67 3.20 -9.75
N THR A 43 10.34 1.99 -10.17
CA THR A 43 9.84 0.95 -9.27
C THR A 43 10.82 -0.21 -9.20
N ASP A 44 11.04 -0.74 -8.01
CA ASP A 44 12.02 -1.79 -7.74
C ASP A 44 11.33 -3.00 -7.11
N PHE A 45 11.43 -4.16 -7.76
CA PHE A 45 10.86 -5.41 -7.27
C PHE A 45 11.30 -5.73 -5.83
N GLN A 46 12.60 -5.61 -5.55
CA GLN A 46 13.13 -6.01 -4.24
C GLN A 46 12.61 -5.11 -3.10
N LYS A 47 12.48 -3.82 -3.36
CA LYS A 47 11.90 -2.90 -2.37
C LYS A 47 10.44 -3.26 -2.05
N ILE A 48 9.65 -3.56 -3.09
CA ILE A 48 8.25 -3.93 -2.93
C ILE A 48 8.15 -5.27 -2.19
N TYR A 49 8.95 -6.25 -2.59
CA TYR A 49 9.00 -7.56 -1.93
C TYR A 49 9.31 -7.42 -0.44
N ASN A 50 10.36 -6.68 -0.10
CA ASN A 50 10.78 -6.48 1.28
C ASN A 50 9.70 -5.77 2.10
N ALA A 51 9.00 -4.80 1.51
CA ALA A 51 7.92 -4.08 2.17
C ALA A 51 6.75 -5.02 2.49
N VAL A 52 6.34 -5.86 1.55
CA VAL A 52 5.27 -6.84 1.78
C VAL A 52 5.68 -7.82 2.89
N GLU A 53 6.90 -8.34 2.81
CA GLU A 53 7.42 -9.27 3.81
C GLU A 53 7.40 -8.65 5.22
N ALA A 54 7.75 -7.38 5.33
CA ALA A 54 7.80 -6.68 6.61
C ALA A 54 6.44 -6.51 7.28
N VAL A 55 5.36 -6.43 6.50
CA VAL A 55 4.01 -6.13 7.02
C VAL A 55 3.03 -7.29 6.91
N GLN A 56 3.46 -8.42 6.35
CA GLN A 56 2.58 -9.57 6.14
C GLN A 56 2.09 -10.18 7.46
N SER A 57 0.88 -10.69 7.41
CA SER A 57 0.25 -11.46 8.47
C SER A 57 -0.87 -12.30 7.89
N ASP A 58 -1.53 -13.11 8.71
CA ASP A 58 -2.69 -13.89 8.29
C ASP A 58 -3.86 -13.01 7.83
N ASP A 59 -3.87 -11.74 8.21
CA ASP A 59 -4.89 -10.79 7.81
C ASP A 59 -4.71 -10.25 6.38
N GLY A 60 -3.55 -10.50 5.78
CA GLY A 60 -3.25 -10.10 4.42
C GLY A 60 -2.61 -8.73 4.30
N VAL A 61 -2.30 -8.36 3.06
CA VAL A 61 -1.62 -7.10 2.71
C VAL A 61 -2.35 -6.41 1.56
N ALA A 62 -2.58 -5.10 1.70
CA ALA A 62 -3.06 -4.24 0.64
C ALA A 62 -1.91 -3.40 0.09
N ILE A 63 -1.69 -3.44 -1.22
CA ILE A 63 -0.65 -2.64 -1.89
C ILE A 63 -1.31 -1.49 -2.64
N PHE A 64 -0.85 -0.29 -2.36
CA PHE A 64 -1.24 0.93 -3.06
C PHE A 64 -0.13 1.37 -4.00
N PHE A 65 -0.48 1.96 -5.13
CA PHE A 65 0.50 2.44 -6.11
C PHE A 65 0.05 3.76 -6.71
N ASP A 66 1.02 4.56 -7.19
CA ASP A 66 0.75 5.90 -7.70
C ASP A 66 0.29 5.88 -9.17
N LEU A 67 1.03 5.20 -10.04
CA LEU A 67 0.77 5.18 -11.48
C LEU A 67 0.62 3.76 -11.98
N GLY A 68 -0.14 3.60 -13.07
CA GLY A 68 -0.39 2.29 -13.67
C GLY A 68 0.87 1.54 -14.09
N SER A 69 1.96 2.25 -14.37
CA SER A 69 3.23 1.61 -14.73
C SER A 69 3.87 0.79 -13.59
N ALA A 70 3.42 0.99 -12.35
CA ALA A 70 3.85 0.17 -11.21
C ALA A 70 3.16 -1.20 -11.17
N ILE A 71 2.09 -1.41 -11.92
CA ILE A 71 1.28 -2.63 -11.85
C ILE A 71 2.08 -3.88 -12.20
N MET A 72 2.86 -3.86 -13.29
CA MET A 72 3.63 -5.03 -13.71
C MET A 72 4.62 -5.50 -12.66
N THR A 73 5.41 -4.59 -12.11
CA THR A 73 6.40 -4.92 -11.09
C THR A 73 5.70 -5.44 -9.83
N THR A 74 4.61 -4.80 -9.44
CA THR A 74 3.82 -5.22 -8.26
C THR A 74 3.21 -6.60 -8.46
N GLU A 75 2.66 -6.89 -9.64
CA GLU A 75 2.11 -8.23 -9.95
C GLU A 75 3.17 -9.33 -9.83
N MET A 76 4.38 -9.06 -10.30
CA MET A 76 5.50 -10.00 -10.15
C MET A 76 5.81 -10.28 -8.68
N VAL A 77 5.71 -9.26 -7.82
CA VAL A 77 5.89 -9.43 -6.38
C VAL A 77 4.77 -10.28 -5.79
N LEU A 78 3.52 -10.03 -6.18
CA LEU A 78 2.38 -10.81 -5.68
C LEU A 78 2.55 -12.30 -5.97
N GLU A 79 3.03 -12.64 -7.16
CA GLU A 79 3.25 -14.03 -7.58
C GLU A 79 4.34 -14.72 -6.74
N SER A 80 5.19 -13.97 -6.07
CA SER A 80 6.28 -14.50 -5.25
C SER A 80 5.83 -14.92 -3.84
N PHE A 81 4.61 -14.56 -3.44
CA PHE A 81 4.10 -14.87 -2.11
C PHE A 81 3.11 -16.02 -2.14
N GLU A 82 3.36 -17.03 -1.31
CA GLU A 82 2.47 -18.17 -1.10
C GLU A 82 2.00 -18.19 0.35
N GLY A 83 0.75 -18.60 0.59
CA GLY A 83 0.21 -18.70 1.94
C GLY A 83 -0.15 -17.38 2.60
N VAL A 84 0.05 -16.26 1.91
CA VAL A 84 -0.33 -14.92 2.36
C VAL A 84 -1.17 -14.27 1.28
N THR A 85 -2.29 -13.68 1.66
CA THR A 85 -3.14 -12.95 0.71
C THR A 85 -2.59 -11.54 0.52
N VAL A 86 -2.14 -11.24 -0.69
CA VAL A 86 -1.62 -9.92 -1.07
C VAL A 86 -2.44 -9.42 -2.25
N LYS A 87 -3.06 -8.26 -2.12
CA LYS A 87 -3.90 -7.67 -3.17
C LYS A 87 -3.53 -6.23 -3.44
N MET A 88 -3.62 -5.84 -4.71
CA MET A 88 -3.49 -4.43 -5.11
C MET A 88 -4.80 -3.70 -4.89
N ALA A 89 -4.73 -2.48 -4.37
CA ALA A 89 -5.87 -1.62 -4.19
C ALA A 89 -6.09 -0.75 -5.45
N ASP A 90 -7.33 -0.71 -5.90
CA ASP A 90 -7.76 0.22 -6.94
C ASP A 90 -8.31 1.47 -6.24
N ALA A 91 -7.45 2.48 -6.09
CA ALA A 91 -7.79 3.65 -5.27
C ALA A 91 -6.89 4.85 -5.60
N PRO A 92 -7.34 6.07 -5.32
CA PRO A 92 -6.43 7.22 -5.33
C PRO A 92 -5.42 7.04 -4.20
N LEU A 93 -4.14 7.29 -4.50
CA LEU A 93 -3.04 6.89 -3.62
C LEU A 93 -3.15 7.47 -2.20
N VAL A 94 -3.28 8.78 -2.07
CA VAL A 94 -3.27 9.44 -0.75
C VAL A 94 -4.57 9.19 0.00
N GLU A 95 -5.69 9.55 -0.59
CA GLU A 95 -7.00 9.41 0.04
C GLU A 95 -7.36 7.96 0.31
N GLY A 96 -7.04 7.09 -0.66
CA GLY A 96 -7.30 5.65 -0.52
C GLY A 96 -6.45 5.01 0.57
N ALA A 97 -5.18 5.37 0.65
CA ALA A 97 -4.28 4.84 1.67
C ALA A 97 -4.73 5.28 3.08
N ILE A 98 -5.16 6.52 3.24
CA ILE A 98 -5.67 7.01 4.52
C ILE A 98 -6.95 6.25 4.91
N ALA A 99 -7.90 6.10 4.00
CA ALA A 99 -9.14 5.36 4.26
C ALA A 99 -8.83 3.90 4.65
N ALA A 100 -7.90 3.27 3.94
CA ALA A 100 -7.46 1.91 4.23
C ALA A 100 -6.80 1.81 5.60
N ALA A 101 -5.92 2.73 5.94
CA ALA A 101 -5.21 2.73 7.21
C ALA A 101 -6.18 2.85 8.39
N VAL A 102 -7.13 3.77 8.30
CA VAL A 102 -8.16 3.94 9.33
C VAL A 102 -9.01 2.67 9.47
N THR A 103 -9.44 2.08 8.35
CA THR A 103 -10.26 0.87 8.35
C THR A 103 -9.48 -0.33 8.91
N ALA A 104 -8.21 -0.47 8.52
CA ALA A 104 -7.34 -1.52 9.05
C ALA A 104 -7.12 -1.38 10.56
N SER A 105 -7.02 -0.13 11.06
CA SER A 105 -6.84 0.13 12.48
C SER A 105 -8.04 -0.33 13.33
N MET A 106 -9.20 -0.47 12.71
CA MET A 106 -10.40 -1.00 13.34
C MET A 106 -10.47 -2.53 13.34
N GLY A 107 -9.45 -3.21 12.82
CA GLY A 107 -9.40 -4.66 12.75
C GLY A 107 -10.24 -5.27 11.63
N MET A 108 -10.61 -4.50 10.62
CA MET A 108 -11.44 -4.98 9.52
C MET A 108 -10.67 -5.90 8.57
N ALA A 109 -11.41 -6.78 7.88
CA ALA A 109 -10.84 -7.72 6.92
C ALA A 109 -10.30 -7.02 5.68
N LEU A 110 -9.39 -7.69 4.97
CA LEU A 110 -8.72 -7.15 3.77
C LEU A 110 -9.72 -6.62 2.73
N ASP A 111 -10.77 -7.37 2.40
CA ASP A 111 -11.72 -6.92 1.39
C ASP A 111 -12.46 -5.64 1.82
N THR A 112 -12.76 -5.49 3.11
CA THR A 112 -13.36 -4.26 3.65
C THR A 112 -12.39 -3.09 3.57
N VAL A 113 -11.12 -3.33 3.84
CA VAL A 113 -10.05 -2.32 3.71
C VAL A 113 -9.92 -1.86 2.25
N LEU A 114 -9.91 -2.80 1.31
CA LEU A 114 -9.83 -2.50 -0.13
C LEU A 114 -11.06 -1.73 -0.63
N ASP A 115 -12.26 -2.09 -0.16
CA ASP A 115 -13.49 -1.39 -0.53
C ASP A 115 -13.50 0.04 0.00
N ALA A 116 -13.06 0.26 1.23
CA ALA A 116 -12.93 1.61 1.80
C ALA A 116 -11.98 2.47 1.00
N ALA A 117 -10.85 1.91 0.56
CA ALA A 117 -9.89 2.61 -0.27
C ALA A 117 -10.49 3.00 -1.63
N LYS A 118 -11.19 2.08 -2.27
CA LYS A 118 -11.83 2.31 -3.57
C LYS A 118 -12.91 3.37 -3.51
N ASP A 119 -13.67 3.39 -2.43
CA ASP A 119 -14.73 4.38 -2.22
C ASP A 119 -14.19 5.82 -2.20
N ALA A 120 -12.90 6.01 -1.95
CA ALA A 120 -12.28 7.33 -1.97
C ALA A 120 -12.36 8.00 -3.35
N TYR A 121 -12.55 7.24 -4.45
CA TYR A 121 -12.80 7.81 -5.77
C TYR A 121 -14.10 8.63 -5.83
N ASN A 122 -15.04 8.34 -4.96
CA ASN A 122 -16.38 8.95 -4.98
C ASN A 122 -16.52 10.09 -3.98
N VAL A 123 -15.46 10.45 -3.27
CA VAL A 123 -15.48 11.53 -2.27
C VAL A 123 -14.93 12.82 -2.90
N SER A 124 -15.78 13.81 -3.02
CA SER A 124 -15.37 15.13 -3.54
C SER A 124 -14.64 15.92 -2.44
N LYS A 125 -13.63 16.68 -2.84
CA LYS A 125 -12.91 17.60 -1.93
C LYS A 125 -13.60 18.94 -1.78
N LEU A 126 -14.44 19.31 -2.74
CA LEU A 126 -15.11 20.61 -2.77
C LEU A 126 -16.62 20.48 -2.85
#